data_6406900c5ae8c6506f3c92b616c83ecd
#
_entry.id   6406900c5ae8c6506f3c92b616c83ecd
#
_cell.length_a   1.000
_cell.length_b   1.000
_cell.length_c   1.000
_cell.angle_alpha   90.00
_cell.angle_beta   90.00
_cell.angle_gamma   90.00
#
_symmetry.space_group_name_H-M   'P 1'
#
loop_
_entity.id
_entity.type
_entity.pdbx_description
1 polymer ?
#
loop_
_entity_poly.entity_id
_entity_poly.type
_entity_poly.pdbx_seq_one_letter_code
_entity_poly.pdbx_strand_id
1 'polypeptide(L)'
;MQPTQKYYEADAYRRAADAVILAAEPDGRGGGKLALDGTVFYPEGGGQPADHGTLTLPDGARLTVTDVHEQGGVIWHRVDALPDTAAPGTAVTGRIDWAWRFDKMQQHTGE
;
A
#
# COMPACT_ATOMS: atom_id res chain seq x y z
N MET A 1 10.04 -14.60 -3.44
CA MET A 1 9.70 -13.52 -2.49
C MET A 1 8.60 -14.02 -1.58
N GLN A 2 8.71 -13.76 -0.28
CA GLN A 2 7.69 -14.25 0.64
C GLN A 2 6.38 -13.48 0.47
N PRO A 3 5.23 -14.11 0.75
CA PRO A 3 3.94 -13.43 0.64
C PRO A 3 3.83 -12.26 1.62
N THR A 4 3.09 -11.22 1.22
CA THR A 4 2.82 -10.07 2.07
C THR A 4 1.79 -10.47 3.13
N GLN A 5 2.07 -10.15 4.38
CA GLN A 5 1.13 -10.37 5.47
C GLN A 5 -0.03 -9.37 5.35
N LYS A 6 -1.25 -9.88 5.40
CA LYS A 6 -2.45 -9.07 5.15
C LYS A 6 -3.09 -8.67 6.47
N TYR A 7 -2.64 -7.54 7.02
CA TYR A 7 -3.14 -7.07 8.32
C TYR A 7 -4.63 -6.71 8.26
N TYR A 8 -5.10 -6.31 7.09
CA TYR A 8 -6.51 -5.93 6.91
C TYR A 8 -7.45 -7.12 7.07
N GLU A 9 -6.97 -8.36 6.92
CA GLU A 9 -7.79 -9.54 7.14
C GLU A 9 -8.03 -9.79 8.63
N ALA A 10 -7.06 -9.43 9.46
CA ALA A 10 -7.20 -9.59 10.90
C ALA A 10 -7.99 -8.43 11.52
N ASP A 11 -7.85 -7.23 10.98
CA ASP A 11 -8.51 -6.04 11.51
C ASP A 11 -8.77 -5.05 10.37
N ALA A 12 -10.02 -5.03 9.90
CA ALA A 12 -10.42 -4.17 8.78
C ALA A 12 -10.42 -2.68 9.15
N TYR A 13 -10.35 -2.36 10.43
CA TYR A 13 -10.33 -0.97 10.90
C TYR A 13 -8.93 -0.47 11.24
N ARG A 14 -7.93 -1.30 11.06
CA ARG A 14 -6.54 -0.88 11.30
C ARG A 14 -6.12 0.11 10.23
N ARG A 15 -5.66 1.29 10.66
CA ARG A 15 -5.38 2.41 9.75
C ARG A 15 -3.92 2.54 9.39
N ALA A 16 -3.03 1.95 10.17
CA ALA A 16 -1.60 2.10 9.96
C ALA A 16 -0.85 0.87 10.43
N ALA A 17 0.29 0.62 9.81
CA ALA A 17 1.18 -0.46 10.23
C ALA A 17 2.59 -0.17 9.72
N ASP A 18 3.58 -0.64 10.48
CA ASP A 18 4.96 -0.62 10.03
C ASP A 18 5.20 -1.83 9.14
N ALA A 19 6.07 -1.65 8.15
CA ALA A 19 6.43 -2.72 7.23
C ALA A 19 7.85 -2.49 6.74
N VAL A 20 8.38 -3.51 6.04
CA VAL A 20 9.70 -3.43 5.43
C VAL A 20 9.54 -3.64 3.93
N ILE A 21 10.24 -2.83 3.15
CA ILE A 21 10.22 -2.94 1.70
C ILE A 21 10.94 -4.22 1.30
N LEU A 22 10.25 -5.10 0.57
CA LEU A 22 10.85 -6.32 0.03
C LEU A 22 11.44 -6.07 -1.35
N ALA A 23 10.80 -5.22 -2.15
CA ALA A 23 11.26 -4.90 -3.49
C ALA A 23 10.71 -3.53 -3.89
N ALA A 24 11.44 -2.85 -4.76
CA ALA A 24 11.04 -1.55 -5.29
C ALA A 24 11.32 -1.54 -6.79
N GLU A 25 10.32 -1.18 -7.59
CA GLU A 25 10.44 -1.16 -9.06
C GLU A 25 10.04 0.22 -9.57
N PRO A 26 10.98 1.00 -10.09
CA PRO A 26 10.65 2.29 -10.67
C PRO A 26 9.89 2.14 -11.98
N ASP A 27 9.03 3.10 -12.29
CA ASP A 27 8.23 3.09 -13.51
C ASP A 27 8.88 3.90 -14.65
N GLY A 28 10.04 4.53 -14.37
CA GLY A 28 10.72 5.37 -15.35
C GLY A 28 10.17 6.79 -15.43
N ARG A 29 9.22 7.16 -14.57
CA ARG A 29 8.56 8.47 -14.58
C ARG A 29 8.63 9.17 -13.24
N GLY A 30 9.51 8.71 -12.36
CA GLY A 30 9.65 9.26 -11.01
C GLY A 30 8.86 8.51 -9.95
N GLY A 31 7.86 7.74 -10.33
CA GLY A 31 7.11 6.89 -9.43
C GLY A 31 7.52 5.44 -9.56
N GLY A 32 6.70 4.54 -9.06
CA GLY A 32 6.96 3.11 -9.14
C GLY A 32 6.03 2.33 -8.24
N LYS A 33 6.46 1.12 -7.87
CA LYS A 33 5.69 0.29 -6.96
C LYS A 33 6.62 -0.37 -5.95
N LEU A 34 6.07 -0.66 -4.78
CA LEU A 34 6.79 -1.25 -3.66
C LEU A 34 6.06 -2.50 -3.17
N ALA A 35 6.82 -3.58 -2.99
CA ALA A 35 6.32 -4.78 -2.31
C ALA A 35 6.72 -4.68 -0.85
N LEU A 36 5.78 -4.92 0.05
CA LEU A 36 5.99 -4.84 1.49
C LEU A 36 5.81 -6.22 2.12
N ASP A 37 6.45 -6.44 3.28
CA ASP A 37 6.31 -7.70 4.01
C ASP A 37 4.98 -7.79 4.75
N GLY A 38 4.31 -6.67 4.95
CA GLY A 38 2.98 -6.62 5.55
C GLY A 38 2.28 -5.34 5.17
N THR A 39 0.95 -5.32 5.16
CA THR A 39 0.22 -4.13 4.74
C THR A 39 -1.17 -4.06 5.34
N VAL A 40 -1.62 -2.82 5.57
CA VAL A 40 -3.02 -2.53 5.90
C VAL A 40 -3.81 -2.12 4.65
N PHE A 41 -3.14 -1.99 3.50
CA PHE A 41 -3.78 -1.56 2.25
C PHE A 41 -4.47 -2.74 1.58
N TYR A 42 -5.76 -2.59 1.33
CA TYR A 42 -6.56 -3.61 0.64
C TYR A 42 -6.31 -3.50 -0.88
N PRO A 43 -5.93 -4.59 -1.55
CA PRO A 43 -5.70 -4.53 -2.99
C PRO A 43 -7.02 -4.51 -3.75
N GLU A 44 -6.97 -4.02 -5.00
CA GLU A 44 -8.14 -4.04 -5.86
C GLU A 44 -8.54 -5.48 -6.19
N GLY A 45 -9.82 -5.68 -6.39
CA GLY A 45 -10.34 -7.00 -6.77
C GLY A 45 -11.84 -7.05 -6.61
N GLY A 46 -12.48 -7.96 -7.35
CA GLY A 46 -13.91 -8.17 -7.23
C GLY A 46 -14.76 -6.95 -7.52
N GLY A 47 -14.30 -6.04 -8.33
CA GLY A 47 -15.02 -4.79 -8.63
C GLY A 47 -14.81 -3.70 -7.60
N GLN A 48 -14.00 -3.94 -6.58
CA GLN A 48 -13.74 -2.97 -5.53
C GLN A 48 -12.39 -2.30 -5.76
N PRO A 49 -12.33 -0.94 -5.69
CA PRO A 49 -11.05 -0.25 -5.88
C PRO A 49 -10.09 -0.48 -4.72
N ALA A 50 -8.80 -0.31 -5.00
CA ALA A 50 -7.77 -0.45 -3.99
C ALA A 50 -7.83 0.69 -2.98
N ASP A 51 -7.27 0.46 -1.78
CA ASP A 51 -7.08 1.53 -0.81
C ASP A 51 -6.07 2.54 -1.30
N HIS A 52 -6.23 3.78 -0.84
CA HIS A 52 -5.26 4.84 -1.04
C HIS A 52 -4.69 5.24 0.31
N GLY A 53 -3.55 5.93 0.30
CA GLY A 53 -2.94 6.40 1.52
C GLY A 53 -1.51 6.84 1.30
N THR A 54 -0.69 6.70 2.35
CA THR A 54 0.70 7.15 2.32
C THR A 54 1.62 6.09 2.90
N LEU A 55 2.86 6.08 2.41
CA LEU A 55 3.97 5.35 3.00
C LEU A 55 5.00 6.38 3.44
N THR A 56 5.37 6.34 4.71
CA THR A 56 6.34 7.28 5.28
C THR A 56 7.67 6.56 5.49
N LEU A 57 8.73 7.15 4.94
CA LEU A 57 10.09 6.62 5.06
C LEU A 57 10.77 7.17 6.31
N PRO A 58 11.85 6.52 6.79
CA PRO A 58 12.55 6.98 7.99
C PRO A 58 13.13 8.39 7.88
N ASP A 59 13.42 8.84 6.66
CA ASP A 59 13.94 10.19 6.41
C ASP A 59 12.84 11.24 6.38
N GLY A 60 11.57 10.85 6.60
CA GLY A 60 10.44 11.75 6.59
C GLY A 60 9.75 11.89 5.25
N ALA A 61 10.25 11.26 4.20
CA ALA A 61 9.61 11.31 2.90
C ALA A 61 8.29 10.57 2.94
N ARG A 62 7.26 11.15 2.32
CA ARG A 62 5.93 10.56 2.24
C ARG A 62 5.60 10.25 0.79
N LEU A 63 5.25 8.99 0.54
CA LEU A 63 4.88 8.52 -0.79
C LEU A 63 3.37 8.34 -0.82
N THR A 64 2.72 8.89 -1.84
CA THR A 64 1.28 8.72 -2.00
C THR A 64 0.99 7.40 -2.69
N VAL A 65 0.22 6.54 -2.04
CA VAL A 65 -0.21 5.25 -2.61
C VAL A 65 -1.46 5.50 -3.43
N THR A 66 -1.36 5.26 -4.73
CA THR A 66 -2.45 5.52 -5.67
C THR A 66 -3.15 4.25 -6.15
N ASP A 67 -2.53 3.09 -5.93
CA ASP A 67 -3.11 1.81 -6.32
C ASP A 67 -2.42 0.70 -5.53
N VAL A 68 -3.14 -0.40 -5.32
CA VAL A 68 -2.63 -1.56 -4.60
C VAL A 68 -3.14 -2.79 -5.33
N HIS A 69 -2.25 -3.73 -5.63
CA HIS A 69 -2.65 -4.97 -6.28
C HIS A 69 -1.85 -6.14 -5.73
N GLU A 70 -2.42 -7.32 -5.81
CA GLU A 70 -1.79 -8.55 -5.36
C GLU A 70 -1.33 -9.37 -6.56
N GLN A 71 -0.10 -9.89 -6.46
CA GLN A 71 0.46 -10.73 -7.51
C GLN A 71 1.28 -11.83 -6.84
N GLY A 72 0.84 -13.08 -6.99
CA GLY A 72 1.55 -14.22 -6.43
C GLY A 72 1.68 -14.18 -4.92
N GLY A 73 0.68 -13.63 -4.23
CA GLY A 73 0.71 -13.50 -2.77
C GLY A 73 1.44 -12.28 -2.27
N VAL A 74 2.08 -11.52 -3.14
CA VAL A 74 2.81 -10.30 -2.80
C VAL A 74 1.93 -9.11 -3.16
N ILE A 75 1.81 -8.17 -2.22
CA ILE A 75 0.99 -6.98 -2.43
C ILE A 75 1.89 -5.81 -2.80
N TRP A 76 1.64 -5.25 -3.98
CA TRP A 76 2.40 -4.14 -4.54
C TRP A 76 1.62 -2.85 -4.35
N HIS A 77 2.34 -1.81 -3.92
CA HIS A 77 1.77 -0.49 -3.63
C HIS A 77 2.34 0.49 -4.65
N ARG A 78 1.49 0.98 -5.54
CA ARG A 78 1.91 1.96 -6.54
C ARG A 78 2.01 3.32 -5.88
N VAL A 79 3.14 4.00 -6.10
CA VAL A 79 3.41 5.31 -5.52
C VAL A 79 3.71 6.32 -6.60
N ASP A 80 3.37 7.58 -6.32
CA ASP A 80 3.56 8.68 -7.28
C ASP A 80 5.01 9.14 -7.36
N ALA A 81 5.81 8.84 -6.35
CA ALA A 81 7.22 9.18 -6.32
C ALA A 81 7.99 8.03 -5.65
N LEU A 82 9.12 7.65 -6.23
CA LEU A 82 9.95 6.56 -5.71
C LEU A 82 11.37 7.07 -5.52
N PRO A 83 11.68 7.60 -4.33
CA PRO A 83 13.04 8.10 -4.07
C PRO A 83 14.04 6.94 -3.90
N ASP A 84 15.32 7.24 -4.04
CA ASP A 84 16.38 6.24 -3.89
C ASP A 84 16.39 5.61 -2.50
N THR A 85 15.90 6.35 -1.50
CA THR A 85 15.83 5.84 -0.12
C THR A 85 14.76 4.76 0.06
N ALA A 86 13.85 4.62 -0.88
CA ALA A 86 12.82 3.57 -0.85
C ALA A 86 13.38 2.28 -1.46
N ALA A 87 14.33 1.68 -0.76
CA ALA A 87 15.05 0.50 -1.23
C ALA A 87 14.67 -0.73 -0.40
N PRO A 88 14.88 -1.96 -0.93
CA PRO A 88 14.62 -3.17 -0.16
C PRO A 88 15.36 -3.15 1.18
N GLY A 89 14.66 -3.56 2.24
CA GLY A 89 15.19 -3.53 3.59
C GLY A 89 14.88 -2.27 4.37
N THR A 90 14.31 -1.25 3.71
CA THR A 90 13.95 -0.01 4.38
C THR A 90 12.62 -0.17 5.09
N ALA A 91 12.56 0.28 6.35
CA ALA A 91 11.31 0.30 7.11
C ALA A 91 10.43 1.46 6.64
N VAL A 92 9.13 1.21 6.56
CA VAL A 92 8.16 2.24 6.21
C VAL A 92 6.96 2.13 7.14
N THR A 93 6.22 3.22 7.29
CA THR A 93 4.94 3.22 7.98
C THR A 93 3.86 3.49 6.94
N GLY A 94 2.96 2.52 6.76
CA GLY A 94 1.82 2.66 5.87
C GLY A 94 0.62 3.16 6.63
N ARG A 95 -0.10 4.13 6.05
CA ARG A 95 -1.33 4.66 6.62
C ARG A 95 -2.36 4.80 5.52
N ILE A 96 -3.51 4.14 5.70
CA ILE A 96 -4.57 4.23 4.71
C ILE A 96 -5.29 5.57 4.80
N ASP A 97 -5.84 6.00 3.67
CA ASP A 97 -6.76 7.12 3.62
C ASP A 97 -8.14 6.58 4.03
N TRP A 98 -8.48 6.77 5.30
CA TRP A 98 -9.71 6.21 5.85
C TRP A 98 -10.94 6.81 5.18
N ALA A 99 -10.89 8.08 4.83
CA ALA A 99 -12.02 8.72 4.14
C ALA A 99 -12.26 8.08 2.78
N TRP A 100 -11.20 7.75 2.04
CA TRP A 100 -11.33 7.04 0.77
C TRP A 100 -11.96 5.67 0.95
N ARG A 101 -11.44 4.88 1.90
CA ARG A 101 -11.97 3.54 2.14
C ARG A 101 -13.43 3.59 2.58
N PHE A 102 -13.76 4.50 3.50
CA PHE A 102 -15.11 4.62 4.03
C PHE A 102 -16.09 4.99 2.91
N ASP A 103 -15.70 5.94 2.05
CA ASP A 103 -16.53 6.36 0.93
C ASP A 103 -16.78 5.20 -0.04
N LYS A 104 -15.74 4.42 -0.36
CA LYS A 104 -15.89 3.29 -1.27
C LYS A 104 -16.73 2.17 -0.67
N MET A 105 -16.61 1.95 0.63
CA MET A 105 -17.43 0.96 1.31
C MET A 105 -18.91 1.35 1.24
N GLN A 106 -19.22 2.62 1.44
CA GLN A 106 -20.59 3.10 1.36
C GLN A 106 -21.15 2.99 -0.06
N GLN A 107 -20.35 3.33 -1.06
CA GLN A 107 -20.79 3.22 -2.45
C GLN A 107 -21.05 1.76 -2.81
N HIS A 108 -20.23 0.86 -2.30
CA HIS A 108 -20.37 -0.56 -2.60
C HIS A 108 -21.62 -1.16 -1.96
N THR A 109 -21.99 -0.68 -0.78
CA THR A 109 -23.13 -1.21 -0.05
C THR A 109 -24.42 -0.44 -0.28
N GLY A 110 -24.34 0.70 -0.92
CA GLY A 110 -25.46 1.62 -1.04
C GLY A 110 -26.40 1.38 -2.19
N GLU A 111 -26.19 0.30 -2.95
CA GLU A 111 -27.06 0.04 -4.08
C GLU A 111 -28.33 -0.64 -3.74
#